data_e2218593ff582162f5f499bd01865db1
#
_entry.id   e2218593ff582162f5f499bd01865db1
#
_cell.length_a   1.000
_cell.length_b   1.000
_cell.length_c   1.000
_cell.angle_alpha   90.00
_cell.angle_beta   90.00
_cell.angle_gamma   90.00
#
_symmetry.space_group_name_H-M   'P 1'
#
loop_
_entity.id
_entity.type
_entity.pdbx_description
1 polymer ?
#
loop_
_entity_poly.entity_id
_entity_poly.type
_entity_poly.pdbx_seq_one_letter_code
_entity_poly.pdbx_strand_id
1 'polypeptide(L)'
;MTTINSEKPTSSDKAPPKMPGALPLIGHMLEFGKNPFNYMMKLRNTLGEIGEFRMFHQRMVLMTGPEANEAFFRAPDTQLDQSQAYKIMTPIFGKGVVFDAPPDKKDQQLKMLMPVLRDKPMRGYAQIIVAEVEQMVADWGDSGEIDLLEFMKELTIYTSSHCLLGNEFRYELNEEFAKIYHDLEKGVNPLAFVFPYLPLPVFRRRDKARARLQEMVTGIIAKRAQKPEKSEDAFQLLIDARYDDGSRLSPHEITGMLIGTIFAGHHTTAGTAAWTLLELARRPEHMQAVLSELDRLFGADGEVTFQSLREMPLLENVIKEVLRLHPPLIFLIRKVMQDFHFKDYTVKAGKYVCTSPRVSHRIEEIFPEPEKFDPERYTEARQEDAKPFSWIAFGGGKHKCTGNAFAMLQLKAIIAVLLRRYTFELTDAKDHYQDDFTQMVVQPVSPCRVRYRKRQTMSDTATQASEAGTAEKTPTGESFRIVIDRELCQGHATCMSEAPELFQVDDDGNLTVLQENPALDLLNKAKQAEKYCPTQAIKIQLK
;
A
#
# COMPACT_ATOMS: atom_id res chain seq x y z
N MET A 1 -16.43 -22.55 -37.27
CA MET A 1 -17.58 -21.94 -36.59
C MET A 1 -18.00 -22.86 -35.45
N THR A 2 -17.45 -22.69 -34.29
CA THR A 2 -17.82 -23.46 -33.11
C THR A 2 -18.49 -22.45 -32.17
N THR A 3 -19.80 -22.57 -32.07
CA THR A 3 -20.66 -21.77 -31.23
C THR A 3 -20.34 -22.06 -29.76
N ILE A 4 -19.74 -21.10 -29.08
CA ILE A 4 -19.60 -21.11 -27.60
C ILE A 4 -21.00 -20.83 -27.08
N ASN A 5 -21.64 -21.85 -26.52
CA ASN A 5 -22.87 -21.73 -25.72
C ASN A 5 -22.55 -20.88 -24.50
N SER A 6 -22.98 -19.63 -24.49
CA SER A 6 -23.07 -18.84 -23.27
C SER A 6 -24.24 -19.39 -22.44
N GLU A 7 -23.94 -20.27 -21.51
CA GLU A 7 -24.89 -20.57 -20.44
C GLU A 7 -25.18 -19.27 -19.68
N LYS A 8 -26.42 -18.79 -19.78
CA LYS A 8 -26.93 -17.73 -18.90
C LYS A 8 -26.78 -18.19 -17.46
N PRO A 9 -26.19 -17.38 -16.56
CA PRO A 9 -26.17 -17.74 -15.16
C PRO A 9 -27.61 -17.87 -14.66
N THR A 10 -27.97 -19.01 -14.11
CA THR A 10 -29.20 -19.22 -13.39
C THR A 10 -29.17 -18.30 -12.18
N SER A 11 -29.85 -17.16 -12.22
CA SER A 11 -29.91 -16.22 -11.10
C SER A 11 -30.69 -16.87 -9.95
N SER A 12 -29.97 -17.44 -8.99
CA SER A 12 -30.60 -17.72 -7.71
C SER A 12 -30.73 -16.38 -6.97
N ASP A 13 -31.94 -15.98 -6.67
CA ASP A 13 -32.29 -14.72 -5.96
C ASP A 13 -32.03 -14.84 -4.43
N LYS A 14 -31.10 -15.67 -4.00
CA LYS A 14 -30.80 -15.89 -2.58
C LYS A 14 -30.08 -14.69 -1.99
N ALA A 15 -30.68 -14.07 -0.97
CA ALA A 15 -29.99 -13.00 -0.24
C ALA A 15 -28.84 -13.56 0.63
N PRO A 16 -27.75 -12.81 0.84
CA PRO A 16 -26.71 -13.21 1.78
C PRO A 16 -27.26 -13.51 3.17
N PRO A 17 -26.73 -14.54 3.86
CA PRO A 17 -27.15 -14.88 5.21
C PRO A 17 -26.88 -13.70 6.17
N LYS A 18 -27.76 -13.52 7.15
CA LYS A 18 -27.71 -12.38 8.07
C LYS A 18 -27.09 -12.78 9.40
N MET A 19 -26.18 -11.94 9.89
CA MET A 19 -25.62 -12.07 11.23
C MET A 19 -26.71 -11.86 12.28
N PRO A 20 -26.93 -12.83 13.20
CA PRO A 20 -27.87 -12.65 14.30
C PRO A 20 -27.37 -11.64 15.33
N GLY A 21 -28.26 -11.15 16.22
CA GLY A 21 -27.89 -10.29 17.34
C GLY A 21 -27.88 -8.78 17.04
N ALA A 22 -28.43 -8.34 15.89
CA ALA A 22 -28.57 -6.93 15.58
C ALA A 22 -29.53 -6.22 16.57
N LEU A 23 -29.02 -5.23 17.30
CA LEU A 23 -29.82 -4.43 18.21
C LEU A 23 -30.72 -3.43 17.44
N PRO A 24 -31.87 -3.04 17.98
CA PRO A 24 -32.69 -1.97 17.41
C PRO A 24 -31.87 -0.70 17.18
N LEU A 25 -32.12 0.01 16.09
CA LEU A 25 -31.45 1.27 15.67
C LEU A 25 -29.96 1.16 15.37
N ILE A 26 -29.13 0.60 16.26
CA ILE A 26 -27.68 0.60 16.16
C ILE A 26 -27.08 -0.62 15.45
N GLY A 27 -27.86 -1.70 15.25
CA GLY A 27 -27.37 -2.92 14.62
C GLY A 27 -26.28 -3.61 15.44
N HIS A 28 -25.14 -3.86 14.83
CA HIS A 28 -23.98 -4.54 15.46
C HIS A 28 -22.87 -3.55 15.89
N MET A 29 -23.17 -2.25 15.91
CA MET A 29 -22.17 -1.20 16.19
C MET A 29 -21.41 -1.39 17.50
N LEU A 30 -22.07 -1.86 18.57
CA LEU A 30 -21.41 -2.04 19.87
C LEU A 30 -20.34 -3.14 19.81
N GLU A 31 -20.64 -4.25 19.15
CA GLU A 31 -19.71 -5.36 19.03
C GLU A 31 -18.57 -5.02 18.04
N PHE A 32 -18.93 -4.43 16.90
CA PHE A 32 -17.96 -3.94 15.91
C PHE A 32 -17.04 -2.87 16.50
N GLY A 33 -17.57 -1.90 17.26
CA GLY A 33 -16.79 -0.81 17.85
C GLY A 33 -15.84 -1.25 18.97
N LYS A 34 -16.12 -2.36 19.65
CA LYS A 34 -15.19 -2.93 20.64
C LYS A 34 -13.93 -3.49 19.99
N ASN A 35 -14.09 -4.27 18.96
CA ASN A 35 -13.00 -4.81 18.16
C ASN A 35 -13.55 -5.23 16.79
N PRO A 36 -13.33 -4.42 15.75
CA PRO A 36 -13.86 -4.68 14.41
C PRO A 36 -13.31 -5.97 13.80
N PHE A 37 -12.06 -6.32 14.07
CA PHE A 37 -11.44 -7.54 13.59
C PHE A 37 -12.12 -8.79 14.18
N ASN A 38 -12.25 -8.86 15.49
CA ASN A 38 -12.89 -10.01 16.16
C ASN A 38 -14.35 -10.17 15.69
N TYR A 39 -15.04 -9.06 15.48
CA TYR A 39 -16.40 -9.10 14.95
C TYR A 39 -16.46 -9.66 13.52
N MET A 40 -15.59 -9.21 12.64
CA MET A 40 -15.54 -9.69 11.25
C MET A 40 -15.11 -11.16 11.17
N MET A 41 -14.18 -11.62 12.01
CA MET A 41 -13.82 -13.03 12.14
C MET A 41 -15.00 -13.88 12.61
N LYS A 42 -15.72 -13.41 13.64
CA LYS A 42 -16.95 -14.08 14.11
C LYS A 42 -17.99 -14.18 13.00
N LEU A 43 -18.18 -13.11 12.21
CA LEU A 43 -19.12 -13.09 11.09
C LEU A 43 -18.73 -14.15 10.03
N ARG A 44 -17.44 -14.18 9.62
CA ARG A 44 -16.94 -15.20 8.70
C ARG A 44 -17.12 -16.61 9.24
N ASN A 45 -16.75 -16.86 10.50
CA ASN A 45 -16.87 -18.18 11.12
C ASN A 45 -18.32 -18.66 11.25
N THR A 46 -19.26 -17.72 11.38
CA THR A 46 -20.70 -18.02 11.51
C THR A 46 -21.39 -18.20 10.15
N LEU A 47 -21.06 -17.38 9.16
CA LEU A 47 -21.82 -17.27 7.90
C LEU A 47 -21.03 -17.72 6.66
N GLY A 48 -19.72 -17.99 6.81
CA GLY A 48 -18.85 -18.36 5.69
C GLY A 48 -18.28 -17.12 4.96
N GLU A 49 -18.00 -17.28 3.68
CA GLU A 49 -17.32 -16.27 2.85
C GLU A 49 -18.14 -15.03 2.52
N ILE A 50 -19.46 -15.06 2.70
CA ILE A 50 -20.37 -13.93 2.49
C ILE A 50 -21.41 -13.85 3.60
N GLY A 51 -21.56 -12.66 4.22
CA GLY A 51 -22.54 -12.47 5.30
C GLY A 51 -22.98 -11.02 5.45
N GLU A 52 -24.29 -10.82 5.63
CA GLU A 52 -24.88 -9.48 5.85
C GLU A 52 -24.91 -9.13 7.34
N PHE A 53 -24.50 -7.92 7.68
CA PHE A 53 -24.61 -7.32 9.00
C PHE A 53 -25.13 -5.89 8.91
N ARG A 54 -25.51 -5.30 10.05
CA ARG A 54 -26.10 -3.97 10.08
C ARG A 54 -25.30 -3.03 10.98
N MET A 55 -24.97 -1.84 10.46
CA MET A 55 -24.39 -0.74 11.22
C MET A 55 -25.35 0.47 11.11
N PHE A 56 -25.96 0.85 12.22
CA PHE A 56 -27.09 1.79 12.22
C PHE A 56 -28.17 1.39 11.20
N HIS A 57 -28.48 2.27 10.27
CA HIS A 57 -29.43 2.02 9.17
C HIS A 57 -28.77 1.35 7.95
N GLN A 58 -27.43 1.30 7.91
CA GLN A 58 -26.70 0.74 6.78
C GLN A 58 -26.64 -0.79 6.83
N ARG A 59 -26.96 -1.42 5.71
CA ARG A 59 -26.78 -2.86 5.51
C ARG A 59 -25.48 -3.09 4.76
N MET A 60 -24.61 -3.87 5.36
CA MET A 60 -23.28 -4.17 4.86
C MET A 60 -23.13 -5.67 4.65
N VAL A 61 -22.46 -6.05 3.59
CA VAL A 61 -22.16 -7.45 3.27
C VAL A 61 -20.65 -7.62 3.29
N LEU A 62 -20.15 -8.40 4.24
CA LEU A 62 -18.75 -8.81 4.29
C LEU A 62 -18.53 -9.96 3.32
N MET A 63 -17.49 -9.84 2.51
CA MET A 63 -16.98 -10.87 1.60
C MET A 63 -15.51 -11.12 1.91
N THR A 64 -15.11 -12.39 2.08
CA THR A 64 -13.73 -12.76 2.46
C THR A 64 -13.30 -14.06 1.82
N GLY A 65 -12.02 -14.15 1.48
CA GLY A 65 -11.43 -15.27 0.76
C GLY A 65 -11.17 -14.95 -0.71
N PRO A 66 -10.31 -15.71 -1.40
CA PRO A 66 -9.80 -15.35 -2.72
C PRO A 66 -10.87 -15.10 -3.76
N GLU A 67 -11.85 -15.98 -3.90
CA GLU A 67 -12.94 -15.85 -4.88
C GLU A 67 -13.85 -14.65 -4.57
N ALA A 68 -14.17 -14.44 -3.30
CA ALA A 68 -14.95 -13.29 -2.84
C ALA A 68 -14.20 -11.97 -3.03
N ASN A 69 -12.89 -11.95 -2.73
CA ASN A 69 -12.01 -10.82 -2.97
C ASN A 69 -11.90 -10.51 -4.48
N GLU A 70 -11.73 -11.54 -5.30
CA GLU A 70 -11.66 -11.38 -6.76
C GLU A 70 -12.94 -10.74 -7.30
N ALA A 71 -14.11 -11.27 -6.92
CA ALA A 71 -15.41 -10.71 -7.31
C ALA A 71 -15.56 -9.25 -6.87
N PHE A 72 -15.12 -8.91 -5.63
CA PHE A 72 -15.16 -7.55 -5.11
C PHE A 72 -14.23 -6.60 -5.88
N PHE A 73 -12.99 -7.01 -6.17
CA PHE A 73 -12.00 -6.13 -6.79
C PHE A 73 -12.15 -5.98 -8.30
N ARG A 74 -12.65 -7.01 -9.00
CA ARG A 74 -12.89 -6.95 -10.46
C ARG A 74 -14.22 -6.31 -10.84
N ALA A 75 -15.15 -6.10 -9.88
CA ALA A 75 -16.40 -5.44 -10.16
C ALA A 75 -16.18 -3.99 -10.66
N PRO A 76 -16.81 -3.58 -11.78
CA PRO A 76 -16.68 -2.23 -12.30
C PRO A 76 -17.33 -1.19 -11.36
N ASP A 77 -16.88 0.06 -11.42
CA ASP A 77 -17.42 1.17 -10.59
C ASP A 77 -18.92 1.42 -10.84
N THR A 78 -19.44 1.05 -12.02
CA THR A 78 -20.88 1.08 -12.32
C THR A 78 -21.69 0.08 -11.48
N GLN A 79 -21.05 -0.94 -10.93
CA GLN A 79 -21.67 -1.95 -10.08
C GLN A 79 -21.30 -1.79 -8.60
N LEU A 80 -19.98 -1.61 -8.28
CA LEU A 80 -19.47 -1.40 -6.94
C LEU A 80 -18.67 -0.10 -6.87
N ASP A 81 -19.31 1.00 -6.46
CA ASP A 81 -18.73 2.34 -6.44
C ASP A 81 -17.96 2.62 -5.15
N GLN A 82 -16.67 2.94 -5.29
CA GLN A 82 -15.80 3.36 -4.19
C GLN A 82 -16.11 4.79 -3.74
N SER A 83 -16.40 5.72 -4.66
CA SER A 83 -16.57 7.15 -4.35
C SER A 83 -17.68 7.39 -3.34
N GLN A 84 -18.80 6.65 -3.46
CA GLN A 84 -19.93 6.77 -2.53
C GLN A 84 -19.59 6.32 -1.10
N ALA A 85 -18.63 5.39 -0.95
CA ALA A 85 -18.19 4.90 0.35
C ALA A 85 -17.21 5.87 1.04
N TYR A 86 -16.43 6.62 0.26
CA TYR A 86 -15.36 7.50 0.77
C TYR A 86 -15.70 8.99 0.73
N LYS A 87 -16.96 9.37 0.72
CA LYS A 87 -17.42 10.79 0.80
C LYS A 87 -16.88 11.55 2.01
N ILE A 88 -16.49 10.87 3.07
CA ILE A 88 -15.80 11.43 4.24
C ILE A 88 -14.51 12.16 3.84
N MET A 89 -13.85 11.74 2.75
CA MET A 89 -12.58 12.32 2.29
C MET A 89 -12.79 13.58 1.43
N THR A 90 -14.00 13.85 0.94
CA THR A 90 -14.29 15.03 0.09
C THR A 90 -13.90 16.36 0.73
N PRO A 91 -14.16 16.65 2.03
CA PRO A 91 -13.72 17.90 2.66
C PRO A 91 -12.20 18.06 2.75
N ILE A 92 -11.45 16.97 2.68
CA ILE A 92 -9.99 16.94 2.80
C ILE A 92 -9.35 17.05 1.42
N PHE A 93 -9.68 16.16 0.50
CA PHE A 93 -9.09 16.17 -0.85
C PHE A 93 -9.68 17.27 -1.75
N GLY A 94 -10.93 17.63 -1.53
CA GLY A 94 -11.66 18.61 -2.31
C GLY A 94 -12.72 18.01 -3.21
N LYS A 95 -13.70 18.83 -3.53
CA LYS A 95 -14.77 18.45 -4.44
C LYS A 95 -14.22 18.26 -5.86
N GLY A 96 -14.62 17.19 -6.53
CA GLY A 96 -14.18 16.85 -7.89
C GLY A 96 -12.74 16.35 -7.97
N VAL A 97 -12.14 15.91 -6.84
CA VAL A 97 -10.77 15.38 -6.78
C VAL A 97 -10.80 13.93 -6.31
N VAL A 98 -10.11 13.05 -7.02
CA VAL A 98 -9.93 11.62 -6.73
C VAL A 98 -11.26 10.94 -6.36
N PHE A 99 -11.54 10.70 -5.09
CA PHE A 99 -12.75 9.97 -4.65
C PHE A 99 -14.08 10.70 -4.93
N ASP A 100 -14.04 12.02 -5.09
CA ASP A 100 -15.25 12.82 -5.39
C ASP A 100 -15.38 13.14 -6.89
N ALA A 101 -14.36 12.84 -7.69
CA ALA A 101 -14.39 13.06 -9.14
C ALA A 101 -15.29 12.03 -9.85
N PRO A 102 -15.95 12.42 -10.97
CA PRO A 102 -16.58 11.46 -11.87
C PRO A 102 -15.58 10.39 -12.33
N PRO A 103 -16.02 9.15 -12.65
CA PRO A 103 -15.12 8.03 -12.95
C PRO A 103 -14.04 8.35 -13.99
N ASP A 104 -14.42 8.94 -15.14
CA ASP A 104 -13.47 9.26 -16.22
C ASP A 104 -12.43 10.31 -15.77
N LYS A 105 -12.86 11.33 -15.04
CA LYS A 105 -11.96 12.36 -14.51
C LYS A 105 -11.04 11.79 -13.42
N LYS A 106 -11.56 10.92 -12.56
CA LYS A 106 -10.79 10.21 -11.55
C LYS A 106 -9.69 9.36 -12.19
N ASP A 107 -10.02 8.62 -13.25
CA ASP A 107 -9.05 7.79 -13.97
C ASP A 107 -7.92 8.63 -14.56
N GLN A 108 -8.23 9.79 -15.16
CA GLN A 108 -7.22 10.72 -15.66
C GLN A 108 -6.36 11.28 -14.53
N GLN A 109 -6.96 11.72 -13.40
CA GLN A 109 -6.20 12.21 -12.24
C GLN A 109 -5.25 11.14 -11.67
N LEU A 110 -5.68 9.89 -11.56
CA LEU A 110 -4.83 8.79 -11.10
C LEU A 110 -3.70 8.50 -12.10
N LYS A 111 -3.98 8.52 -13.40
CA LYS A 111 -2.95 8.38 -14.45
C LYS A 111 -1.87 9.47 -14.36
N MET A 112 -2.25 10.72 -14.04
CA MET A 112 -1.30 11.84 -13.87
C MET A 112 -0.34 11.63 -12.69
N LEU A 113 -0.69 10.79 -11.70
CA LEU A 113 0.19 10.43 -10.60
C LEU A 113 1.16 9.29 -10.94
N MET A 114 0.87 8.48 -11.96
CA MET A 114 1.68 7.30 -12.28
C MET A 114 3.14 7.61 -12.66
N PRO A 115 3.45 8.68 -13.45
CA PRO A 115 4.83 9.00 -13.79
C PRO A 115 5.73 9.20 -12.57
N VAL A 116 5.18 9.71 -11.46
CA VAL A 116 5.87 9.93 -10.19
C VAL A 116 6.30 8.63 -9.50
N LEU A 117 5.58 7.55 -9.78
CA LEU A 117 5.76 6.24 -9.14
C LEU A 117 6.46 5.22 -10.07
N ARG A 118 7.01 5.68 -11.21
CA ARG A 118 7.76 4.85 -12.14
C ARG A 118 9.19 4.60 -11.67
N ASP A 119 9.85 3.63 -12.28
CA ASP A 119 11.20 3.17 -11.90
C ASP A 119 12.24 4.30 -11.87
N LYS A 120 12.25 5.22 -12.86
CA LYS A 120 13.25 6.31 -12.93
C LYS A 120 13.20 7.25 -11.72
N PRO A 121 12.06 7.86 -11.31
CA PRO A 121 11.96 8.63 -10.08
C PRO A 121 12.29 7.81 -8.82
N MET A 122 11.89 6.54 -8.78
CA MET A 122 12.11 5.66 -7.62
C MET A 122 13.59 5.50 -7.27
N ARG A 123 14.50 5.53 -8.27
CA ARG A 123 15.95 5.50 -8.05
C ARG A 123 16.42 6.71 -7.24
N GLY A 124 15.91 7.89 -7.57
CA GLY A 124 16.20 9.12 -6.80
C GLY A 124 15.59 9.09 -5.41
N TYR A 125 14.37 8.56 -5.28
CA TYR A 125 13.71 8.45 -3.98
C TYR A 125 14.45 7.56 -3.00
N ALA A 126 15.09 6.48 -3.46
CA ALA A 126 15.90 5.63 -2.60
C ALA A 126 17.00 6.43 -1.88
N GLN A 127 17.71 7.28 -2.61
CA GLN A 127 18.77 8.13 -2.05
C GLN A 127 18.22 9.17 -1.07
N ILE A 128 17.10 9.82 -1.42
CA ILE A 128 16.42 10.78 -0.55
C ILE A 128 15.98 10.12 0.76
N ILE A 129 15.34 8.96 0.69
CA ILE A 129 14.86 8.25 1.89
C ILE A 129 16.03 7.86 2.79
N VAL A 130 17.11 7.31 2.22
CA VAL A 130 18.32 6.95 2.97
C VAL A 130 18.90 8.18 3.69
N ALA A 131 19.05 9.29 2.97
CA ALA A 131 19.59 10.53 3.55
C ALA A 131 18.70 11.09 4.68
N GLU A 132 17.38 11.05 4.53
CA GLU A 132 16.43 11.49 5.57
C GLU A 132 16.50 10.60 6.82
N VAL A 133 16.59 9.28 6.66
CA VAL A 133 16.75 8.37 7.81
C VAL A 133 18.07 8.66 8.52
N GLU A 134 19.16 8.78 7.77
CA GLU A 134 20.48 9.07 8.34
C GLU A 134 20.52 10.40 9.08
N GLN A 135 19.90 11.44 8.52
CA GLN A 135 19.79 12.74 9.16
C GLN A 135 18.98 12.66 10.47
N MET A 136 17.88 11.94 10.49
CA MET A 136 17.04 11.83 11.69
C MET A 136 17.69 11.05 12.84
N VAL A 137 18.61 10.13 12.53
CA VAL A 137 19.33 9.36 13.57
C VAL A 137 20.75 9.90 13.82
N ALA A 138 21.14 11.01 13.20
CA ALA A 138 22.50 11.56 13.31
C ALA A 138 22.88 11.91 14.75
N ASP A 139 21.92 12.41 15.53
CA ASP A 139 22.09 12.80 16.92
C ASP A 139 21.81 11.66 17.93
N TRP A 140 21.52 10.45 17.44
CA TRP A 140 21.34 9.31 18.32
C TRP A 140 22.69 8.87 18.89
N GLY A 141 22.75 8.72 20.21
CA GLY A 141 23.93 8.17 20.89
C GLY A 141 24.07 6.66 20.72
N ASP A 142 24.95 6.06 21.52
CA ASP A 142 25.20 4.62 21.52
C ASP A 142 23.99 3.80 22.00
N SER A 143 23.11 4.39 22.80
CA SER A 143 21.84 3.80 23.25
C SER A 143 20.85 4.85 23.70
N GLY A 144 19.55 4.52 23.62
CA GLY A 144 18.47 5.38 24.10
C GLY A 144 17.12 4.68 24.00
N GLU A 145 16.07 5.42 24.36
CA GLU A 145 14.67 4.98 24.20
C GLU A 145 13.91 5.98 23.34
N ILE A 146 13.03 5.46 22.48
CA ILE A 146 12.17 6.27 21.62
C ILE A 146 10.74 5.74 21.64
N ASP A 147 9.76 6.62 21.35
CA ASP A 147 8.47 6.18 20.86
C ASP A 147 8.60 5.87 19.36
N LEU A 148 8.63 4.58 19.04
CA LEU A 148 8.89 4.09 17.68
C LEU A 148 7.84 4.58 16.70
N LEU A 149 6.55 4.59 17.11
CA LEU A 149 5.47 5.00 16.21
C LEU A 149 5.56 6.48 15.87
N GLU A 150 5.79 7.33 16.88
CA GLU A 150 5.93 8.78 16.64
C GLU A 150 7.18 9.09 15.80
N PHE A 151 8.30 8.42 16.05
CA PHE A 151 9.48 8.53 15.19
C PHE A 151 9.19 8.12 13.73
N MET A 152 8.49 7.00 13.51
CA MET A 152 8.14 6.57 12.17
C MET A 152 7.15 7.52 11.47
N LYS A 153 6.22 8.13 12.20
CA LYS A 153 5.32 9.15 11.66
C LYS A 153 6.10 10.37 11.17
N GLU A 154 7.01 10.89 11.99
CA GLU A 154 7.83 12.03 11.61
C GLU A 154 8.71 11.71 10.39
N LEU A 155 9.40 10.56 10.42
CA LEU A 155 10.24 10.11 9.32
C LEU A 155 9.46 9.94 8.01
N THR A 156 8.28 9.32 8.06
CA THR A 156 7.47 9.09 6.84
C THR A 156 6.87 10.37 6.28
N ILE A 157 6.57 11.38 7.09
CA ILE A 157 6.20 12.72 6.60
C ILE A 157 7.38 13.34 5.86
N TYR A 158 8.58 13.30 6.42
CA TYR A 158 9.77 13.92 5.80
C TYR A 158 10.14 13.22 4.49
N THR A 159 10.26 11.91 4.50
CA THR A 159 10.59 11.14 3.29
C THR A 159 9.53 11.29 2.20
N SER A 160 8.22 11.24 2.55
CA SER A 160 7.15 11.39 1.57
C SER A 160 7.04 12.82 1.03
N SER A 161 7.16 13.84 1.88
CA SER A 161 7.13 15.23 1.41
C SER A 161 8.33 15.55 0.52
N HIS A 162 9.53 15.11 0.88
CA HIS A 162 10.74 15.32 0.08
C HIS A 162 10.64 14.61 -1.29
N CYS A 163 10.28 13.33 -1.31
CA CYS A 163 10.16 12.56 -2.55
C CYS A 163 9.01 13.05 -3.46
N LEU A 164 7.85 13.36 -2.89
CA LEU A 164 6.63 13.56 -3.66
C LEU A 164 6.22 15.03 -3.82
N LEU A 165 6.60 15.92 -2.92
CA LEU A 165 6.24 17.34 -2.99
C LEU A 165 7.43 18.25 -3.31
N GLY A 166 8.66 17.76 -3.11
CA GLY A 166 9.89 18.48 -3.39
C GLY A 166 10.42 19.31 -2.21
N ASN A 167 11.52 19.99 -2.47
CA ASN A 167 12.31 20.68 -1.45
C ASN A 167 11.55 21.80 -0.73
N GLU A 168 10.65 22.51 -1.42
CA GLU A 168 9.89 23.61 -0.82
C GLU A 168 9.05 23.11 0.38
N PHE A 169 8.39 21.98 0.24
CA PHE A 169 7.59 21.39 1.33
C PHE A 169 8.45 20.79 2.44
N ARG A 170 9.60 20.21 2.08
CA ARG A 170 10.49 19.58 3.06
C ARG A 170 11.25 20.62 3.91
N TYR A 171 11.75 21.69 3.32
CA TYR A 171 12.70 22.60 3.97
C TYR A 171 12.15 24.01 4.24
N GLU A 172 11.30 24.56 3.34
CA GLU A 172 10.80 25.93 3.52
C GLU A 172 9.51 25.98 4.37
N LEU A 173 8.67 24.94 4.31
CA LEU A 173 7.32 24.95 4.88
C LEU A 173 7.09 23.89 5.96
N ASN A 174 8.14 23.25 6.44
CA ASN A 174 8.09 22.04 7.26
C ASN A 174 7.16 22.14 8.50
N GLU A 175 7.36 23.14 9.36
CA GLU A 175 6.57 23.28 10.59
C GLU A 175 5.11 23.66 10.30
N GLU A 176 4.89 24.61 9.37
CA GLU A 176 3.54 25.01 8.98
C GLU A 176 2.80 23.87 8.30
N PHE A 177 3.48 23.13 7.42
CA PHE A 177 2.92 21.97 6.74
C PHE A 177 2.54 20.85 7.71
N ALA A 178 3.39 20.52 8.67
CA ALA A 178 3.10 19.50 9.68
C ALA A 178 1.86 19.85 10.52
N LYS A 179 1.70 21.13 10.90
CA LYS A 179 0.52 21.62 11.62
C LYS A 179 -0.76 21.54 10.78
N ILE A 180 -0.67 21.98 9.52
CA ILE A 180 -1.79 21.90 8.56
C ILE A 180 -2.20 20.43 8.39
N TYR A 181 -1.23 19.56 8.17
CA TYR A 181 -1.45 18.12 7.97
C TYR A 181 -2.16 17.49 9.18
N HIS A 182 -1.70 17.78 10.39
CA HIS A 182 -2.33 17.33 11.63
C HIS A 182 -3.79 17.80 11.79
N ASP A 183 -4.10 19.06 11.42
CA ASP A 183 -5.47 19.57 11.46
C ASP A 183 -6.37 18.90 10.42
N LEU A 184 -5.82 18.53 9.25
CA LEU A 184 -6.52 17.73 8.23
C LEU A 184 -6.85 16.32 8.76
N GLU A 185 -5.88 15.65 9.38
CA GLU A 185 -6.03 14.30 9.94
C GLU A 185 -7.10 14.22 11.03
N LYS A 186 -7.10 15.16 11.96
CA LYS A 186 -8.14 15.24 13.01
C LYS A 186 -9.55 15.40 12.46
N GLY A 187 -9.67 15.87 11.21
CA GLY A 187 -10.92 15.92 10.48
C GLY A 187 -11.44 14.56 10.02
N VAL A 188 -10.60 13.52 10.02
CA VAL A 188 -10.96 12.15 9.67
C VAL A 188 -11.28 11.37 10.95
N ASN A 189 -12.54 11.34 11.34
CA ASN A 189 -12.98 10.67 12.56
C ASN A 189 -14.34 9.97 12.33
N PRO A 190 -14.76 9.06 13.22
CA PRO A 190 -16.00 8.30 13.04
C PRO A 190 -17.25 9.16 12.81
N LEU A 191 -17.32 10.36 13.39
CA LEU A 191 -18.46 11.27 13.18
C LEU A 191 -18.51 11.81 11.75
N ALA A 192 -17.35 12.01 11.12
CA ALA A 192 -17.26 12.49 9.74
C ALA A 192 -17.82 11.48 8.72
N PHE A 193 -17.90 10.18 9.05
CA PHE A 193 -18.55 9.18 8.19
C PHE A 193 -20.05 9.45 8.01
N VAL A 194 -20.69 10.02 9.04
CA VAL A 194 -22.13 10.28 9.00
C VAL A 194 -22.40 11.75 8.66
N PHE A 195 -21.61 12.67 9.23
CA PHE A 195 -21.85 14.11 9.14
C PHE A 195 -20.55 14.89 8.88
N PRO A 196 -19.92 14.78 7.68
CA PRO A 196 -18.61 15.37 7.40
C PRO A 196 -18.59 16.92 7.36
N TYR A 197 -19.76 17.56 7.30
CA TYR A 197 -19.93 19.01 7.16
C TYR A 197 -20.55 19.70 8.39
N LEU A 198 -20.64 19.02 9.54
CA LEU A 198 -21.11 19.66 10.77
C LEU A 198 -20.19 20.84 11.14
N PRO A 199 -20.72 21.97 11.64
CA PRO A 199 -19.93 23.15 11.99
C PRO A 199 -19.17 23.00 13.31
N LEU A 200 -18.54 21.85 13.52
CA LEU A 200 -17.73 21.56 14.71
C LEU A 200 -16.35 22.21 14.63
N PRO A 201 -15.74 22.56 15.78
CA PRO A 201 -14.42 23.20 15.79
C PRO A 201 -13.34 22.38 15.05
N VAL A 202 -13.37 21.06 15.15
CA VAL A 202 -12.43 20.15 14.45
C VAL A 202 -12.60 20.23 12.93
N PHE A 203 -13.84 20.27 12.43
CA PHE A 203 -14.09 20.39 10.99
C PHE A 203 -13.78 21.78 10.44
N ARG A 204 -14.04 22.84 11.23
CA ARG A 204 -13.63 24.21 10.85
C ARG A 204 -12.11 24.36 10.78
N ARG A 205 -11.34 23.70 11.68
CA ARG A 205 -9.88 23.68 11.61
C ARG A 205 -9.40 22.94 10.37
N ARG A 206 -9.94 21.76 10.08
CA ARG A 206 -9.68 21.00 8.86
C ARG A 206 -9.89 21.86 7.61
N ASP A 207 -11.04 22.53 7.50
CA ASP A 207 -11.39 23.33 6.33
C ASP A 207 -10.45 24.54 6.17
N LYS A 208 -10.07 25.20 7.27
CA LYS A 208 -9.05 26.27 7.27
C LYS A 208 -7.67 25.75 6.87
N ALA A 209 -7.27 24.58 7.40
CA ALA A 209 -6.01 23.93 7.07
C ALA A 209 -5.93 23.63 5.56
N ARG A 210 -7.01 23.08 4.98
CA ARG A 210 -7.08 22.83 3.53
C ARG A 210 -6.99 24.11 2.71
N ALA A 211 -7.71 25.15 3.09
CA ALA A 211 -7.66 26.46 2.40
C ALA A 211 -6.23 27.03 2.44
N ARG A 212 -5.58 26.98 3.62
CA ARG A 212 -4.21 27.46 3.78
C ARG A 212 -3.21 26.68 2.92
N LEU A 213 -3.33 25.36 2.86
CA LEU A 213 -2.48 24.53 2.00
C LEU A 213 -2.70 24.87 0.51
N GLN A 214 -3.93 25.14 0.09
CA GLN A 214 -4.20 25.58 -1.29
C GLN A 214 -3.55 26.94 -1.60
N GLU A 215 -3.52 27.89 -0.67
CA GLU A 215 -2.79 29.15 -0.82
C GLU A 215 -1.28 28.91 -0.99
N MET A 216 -0.69 28.03 -0.17
CA MET A 216 0.71 27.66 -0.25
C MET A 216 1.04 27.02 -1.61
N VAL A 217 0.25 26.03 -2.04
CA VAL A 217 0.40 25.37 -3.36
C VAL A 217 0.31 26.40 -4.49
N THR A 218 -0.66 27.31 -4.44
CA THR A 218 -0.82 28.38 -5.44
C THR A 218 0.42 29.30 -5.48
N GLY A 219 0.96 29.66 -4.32
CA GLY A 219 2.18 30.47 -4.21
C GLY A 219 3.41 29.77 -4.80
N ILE A 220 3.56 28.48 -4.57
CA ILE A 220 4.69 27.70 -5.14
C ILE A 220 4.54 27.57 -6.65
N ILE A 221 3.33 27.31 -7.17
CA ILE A 221 3.07 27.26 -8.62
C ILE A 221 3.51 28.58 -9.27
N ALA A 222 3.13 29.73 -8.67
CA ALA A 222 3.51 31.04 -9.18
C ALA A 222 5.04 31.29 -9.12
N LYS A 223 5.72 30.85 -8.06
CA LYS A 223 7.18 30.93 -7.93
C LYS A 223 7.89 30.06 -8.99
N ARG A 224 7.42 28.83 -9.20
CA ARG A 224 7.99 27.89 -10.17
C ARG A 224 7.81 28.38 -11.62
N ALA A 225 6.69 29.03 -11.92
CA ALA A 225 6.45 29.60 -13.25
C ALA A 225 7.46 30.71 -13.64
N GLN A 226 8.16 31.30 -12.66
CA GLN A 226 9.16 32.33 -12.88
C GLN A 226 10.60 31.78 -12.95
N LYS A 227 10.83 30.52 -12.60
CA LYS A 227 12.16 29.90 -12.65
C LYS A 227 12.46 29.43 -14.08
N PRO A 228 13.70 29.67 -14.58
CA PRO A 228 14.12 29.21 -15.92
C PRO A 228 14.26 27.69 -15.99
N GLU A 229 14.65 27.07 -14.89
CA GLU A 229 14.82 25.60 -14.78
C GLU A 229 13.62 25.01 -14.07
N LYS A 230 13.03 23.95 -14.66
CA LYS A 230 11.93 23.20 -14.07
C LYS A 230 12.48 22.18 -13.07
N SER A 231 11.80 22.04 -11.93
CA SER A 231 12.02 20.92 -11.00
C SER A 231 11.60 19.60 -11.67
N GLU A 232 12.28 18.51 -11.33
CA GLU A 232 11.92 17.15 -11.82
C GLU A 232 11.13 16.35 -10.77
N ASP A 233 10.44 17.02 -9.84
CA ASP A 233 9.67 16.38 -8.79
C ASP A 233 8.20 16.11 -9.20
N ALA A 234 7.51 15.35 -8.34
CA ALA A 234 6.11 15.00 -8.54
C ALA A 234 5.18 16.20 -8.62
N PHE A 235 5.47 17.25 -7.87
CA PHE A 235 4.66 18.46 -7.89
C PHE A 235 4.75 19.17 -9.24
N GLN A 236 5.95 19.22 -9.85
CA GLN A 236 6.11 19.79 -11.19
C GLN A 236 5.38 18.97 -12.24
N LEU A 237 5.39 17.63 -12.13
CA LEU A 237 4.63 16.77 -13.04
C LEU A 237 3.13 17.07 -12.98
N LEU A 238 2.57 17.30 -11.78
CA LEU A 238 1.17 17.70 -11.64
C LEU A 238 0.88 19.10 -12.19
N ILE A 239 1.81 20.06 -12.06
CA ILE A 239 1.67 21.41 -12.65
C ILE A 239 1.61 21.35 -14.18
N ASP A 240 2.42 20.47 -14.79
CA ASP A 240 2.51 20.32 -16.24
C ASP A 240 1.45 19.36 -16.83
N ALA A 241 0.80 18.54 -15.98
CA ALA A 241 -0.21 17.57 -16.38
C ALA A 241 -1.43 18.23 -17.05
N ARG A 242 -2.05 17.50 -17.99
CA ARG A 242 -3.24 17.93 -18.71
C ARG A 242 -4.27 16.81 -18.77
N TYR A 243 -5.52 17.21 -18.74
CA TYR A 243 -6.64 16.35 -19.10
C TYR A 243 -6.66 16.07 -20.61
N ASP A 244 -7.44 15.07 -21.04
CA ASP A 244 -7.61 14.70 -22.44
C ASP A 244 -8.16 15.84 -23.30
N ASP A 245 -8.90 16.79 -22.70
CA ASP A 245 -9.41 17.99 -23.35
C ASP A 245 -8.36 19.13 -23.47
N GLY A 246 -7.11 18.88 -23.02
CA GLY A 246 -6.00 19.84 -23.03
C GLY A 246 -6.00 20.82 -21.85
N SER A 247 -7.02 20.82 -20.98
CA SER A 247 -7.06 21.68 -19.80
C SER A 247 -6.04 21.23 -18.76
N ARG A 248 -5.57 22.16 -17.92
CA ARG A 248 -4.64 21.88 -16.81
C ARG A 248 -5.40 21.61 -15.52
N LEU A 249 -4.74 20.90 -14.60
CA LEU A 249 -5.18 20.82 -13.22
C LEU A 249 -5.22 22.24 -12.60
N SER A 250 -6.31 22.55 -11.92
CA SER A 250 -6.42 23.76 -11.10
C SER A 250 -5.57 23.62 -9.82
N PRO A 251 -5.16 24.74 -9.18
CA PRO A 251 -4.50 24.69 -7.87
C PRO A 251 -5.30 23.91 -6.81
N HIS A 252 -6.63 23.94 -6.88
CA HIS A 252 -7.53 23.16 -6.03
C HIS A 252 -7.36 21.65 -6.23
N GLU A 253 -7.29 21.21 -7.49
CA GLU A 253 -7.12 19.79 -7.83
C GLU A 253 -5.72 19.30 -7.48
N ILE A 254 -4.68 20.09 -7.82
CA ILE A 254 -3.30 19.78 -7.43
C ILE A 254 -3.20 19.65 -5.91
N THR A 255 -3.73 20.60 -5.14
CA THR A 255 -3.75 20.54 -3.67
C THR A 255 -4.39 19.26 -3.17
N GLY A 256 -5.55 18.90 -3.71
CA GLY A 256 -6.26 17.69 -3.30
C GLY A 256 -5.50 16.40 -3.63
N MET A 257 -4.87 16.33 -4.80
CA MET A 257 -4.05 15.19 -5.20
C MET A 257 -2.79 15.06 -4.33
N LEU A 258 -2.11 16.17 -4.01
CA LEU A 258 -0.95 16.18 -3.10
C LEU A 258 -1.34 15.72 -1.69
N ILE A 259 -2.46 16.24 -1.14
CA ILE A 259 -2.98 15.78 0.15
C ILE A 259 -3.25 14.28 0.09
N GLY A 260 -3.95 13.81 -0.95
CA GLY A 260 -4.28 12.38 -1.11
C GLY A 260 -3.04 11.50 -1.13
N THR A 261 -1.99 11.92 -1.82
CA THR A 261 -0.73 11.19 -1.94
C THR A 261 0.00 11.08 -0.59
N ILE A 262 0.08 12.17 0.17
CA ILE A 262 0.70 12.16 1.51
C ILE A 262 -0.14 11.34 2.49
N PHE A 263 -1.48 11.54 2.53
CA PHE A 263 -2.35 10.75 3.42
C PHE A 263 -2.24 9.26 3.16
N ALA A 264 -2.15 8.86 1.90
CA ALA A 264 -2.00 7.44 1.55
C ALA A 264 -0.65 6.86 2.02
N GLY A 265 0.44 7.63 1.91
CA GLY A 265 1.81 7.15 2.17
C GLY A 265 2.28 7.29 3.63
N HIS A 266 1.67 8.19 4.42
CA HIS A 266 2.17 8.52 5.76
C HIS A 266 1.83 7.45 6.80
N HIS A 267 0.58 7.39 7.26
CA HIS A 267 0.20 6.51 8.37
C HIS A 267 0.33 5.02 8.06
N THR A 268 0.04 4.62 6.82
CA THR A 268 0.16 3.22 6.40
C THR A 268 1.59 2.74 6.48
N THR A 269 2.54 3.56 6.00
CA THR A 269 3.97 3.22 6.03
C THR A 269 4.54 3.35 7.44
N ALA A 270 4.18 4.39 8.21
CA ALA A 270 4.64 4.56 9.59
C ALA A 270 4.23 3.36 10.48
N GLY A 271 2.96 2.98 10.42
CA GLY A 271 2.46 1.82 11.18
C GLY A 271 3.11 0.51 10.74
N THR A 272 3.29 0.29 9.44
CA THR A 272 3.96 -0.92 8.91
C THR A 272 5.43 -0.97 9.31
N ALA A 273 6.17 0.15 9.23
CA ALA A 273 7.57 0.23 9.65
C ALA A 273 7.73 -0.04 11.16
N ALA A 274 6.86 0.57 11.98
CA ALA A 274 6.85 0.31 13.41
C ALA A 274 6.58 -1.17 13.71
N TRP A 275 5.53 -1.77 13.12
CA TRP A 275 5.24 -3.19 13.26
C TRP A 275 6.38 -4.08 12.77
N THR A 276 7.08 -3.72 11.71
CA THR A 276 8.22 -4.50 11.20
C THR A 276 9.33 -4.60 12.25
N LEU A 277 9.71 -3.47 12.86
CA LEU A 277 10.73 -3.50 13.92
C LEU A 277 10.23 -4.19 15.20
N LEU A 278 8.95 -4.02 15.58
CA LEU A 278 8.36 -4.72 16.75
C LEU A 278 8.34 -6.23 16.54
N GLU A 279 7.92 -6.69 15.36
CA GLU A 279 7.84 -8.12 15.06
C GLU A 279 9.24 -8.76 14.98
N LEU A 280 10.23 -8.05 14.46
CA LEU A 280 11.63 -8.46 14.50
C LEU A 280 12.20 -8.46 15.93
N ALA A 281 11.92 -7.42 16.75
CA ALA A 281 12.36 -7.36 18.13
C ALA A 281 11.74 -8.46 19.03
N ARG A 282 10.55 -8.94 18.67
CA ARG A 282 9.91 -10.09 19.32
C ARG A 282 10.57 -11.43 19.01
N ARG A 283 11.30 -11.54 17.88
CA ARG A 283 11.80 -12.78 17.29
C ARG A 283 13.27 -12.66 16.90
N PRO A 284 14.17 -12.92 17.85
CA PRO A 284 15.61 -12.78 17.63
C PRO A 284 16.13 -13.58 16.42
N GLU A 285 15.52 -14.73 16.12
CA GLU A 285 15.87 -15.57 14.98
C GLU A 285 15.64 -14.88 13.64
N HIS A 286 14.50 -14.23 13.45
CA HIS A 286 14.21 -13.46 12.23
C HIS A 286 15.01 -12.16 12.19
N MET A 287 15.20 -11.50 13.33
CA MET A 287 16.09 -10.33 13.42
C MET A 287 17.49 -10.69 12.96
N GLN A 288 18.08 -11.77 13.48
CA GLN A 288 19.44 -12.19 13.11
C GLN A 288 19.54 -12.57 11.64
N ALA A 289 18.51 -13.21 11.07
CA ALA A 289 18.51 -13.56 9.65
C ALA A 289 18.48 -12.30 8.77
N VAL A 290 17.66 -11.30 9.10
CA VAL A 290 17.63 -10.00 8.38
C VAL A 290 18.96 -9.28 8.53
N LEU A 291 19.56 -9.23 9.73
CA LEU A 291 20.87 -8.64 9.93
C LEU A 291 21.94 -9.31 9.07
N SER A 292 21.92 -10.64 8.97
CA SER A 292 22.85 -11.39 8.12
C SER A 292 22.64 -11.09 6.63
N GLU A 293 21.39 -10.91 6.17
CA GLU A 293 21.10 -10.46 4.80
C GLU A 293 21.70 -9.07 4.53
N LEU A 294 21.52 -8.12 5.45
CA LEU A 294 22.07 -6.77 5.35
C LEU A 294 23.61 -6.78 5.35
N ASP A 295 24.22 -7.53 6.26
CA ASP A 295 25.69 -7.62 6.37
C ASP A 295 26.31 -8.25 5.10
N ARG A 296 25.67 -9.25 4.49
CA ARG A 296 26.07 -9.85 3.23
C ARG A 296 25.95 -8.87 2.05
N LEU A 297 24.90 -8.06 2.01
CA LEU A 297 24.67 -7.12 0.90
C LEU A 297 25.51 -5.87 0.97
N PHE A 298 25.79 -5.37 2.16
CA PHE A 298 26.43 -4.06 2.35
C PHE A 298 27.83 -4.14 2.93
N GLY A 299 28.20 -5.22 3.63
CA GLY A 299 29.45 -5.22 4.40
C GLY A 299 29.53 -4.05 5.38
N ALA A 300 30.75 -3.62 5.70
CA ALA A 300 30.97 -2.49 6.61
C ALA A 300 30.67 -1.14 5.94
N ASP A 301 31.03 -0.94 4.69
CA ASP A 301 31.07 0.35 3.98
C ASP A 301 30.11 0.44 2.78
N GLY A 302 29.33 -0.59 2.48
CA GLY A 302 28.44 -0.60 1.34
C GLY A 302 27.28 0.40 1.48
N GLU A 303 26.91 1.03 0.37
CA GLU A 303 25.81 1.99 0.33
C GLU A 303 24.45 1.32 0.12
N VAL A 304 23.41 1.84 0.80
CA VAL A 304 22.02 1.44 0.54
C VAL A 304 21.55 2.16 -0.73
N THR A 305 21.46 1.41 -1.82
CA THR A 305 21.06 1.90 -3.13
C THR A 305 19.70 1.34 -3.55
N PHE A 306 19.09 1.92 -4.57
CA PHE A 306 17.87 1.37 -5.16
C PHE A 306 18.04 -0.11 -5.57
N GLN A 307 19.19 -0.46 -6.19
CA GLN A 307 19.44 -1.84 -6.62
C GLN A 307 19.56 -2.79 -5.44
N SER A 308 20.36 -2.43 -4.42
CA SER A 308 20.54 -3.28 -3.24
C SER A 308 19.24 -3.48 -2.44
N LEU A 309 18.35 -2.46 -2.40
CA LEU A 309 17.03 -2.58 -1.79
C LEU A 309 16.12 -3.60 -2.50
N ARG A 310 16.34 -3.85 -3.79
CA ARG A 310 15.61 -4.89 -4.56
C ARG A 310 16.12 -6.29 -4.27
N GLU A 311 17.34 -6.43 -3.77
CA GLU A 311 18.02 -7.71 -3.50
C GLU A 311 17.88 -8.16 -2.04
N MET A 312 16.82 -7.72 -1.34
CA MET A 312 16.49 -8.07 0.04
C MET A 312 15.22 -8.93 0.13
N PRO A 313 15.24 -10.19 -0.36
CA PRO A 313 14.04 -11.03 -0.36
C PRO A 313 13.55 -11.39 1.04
N LEU A 314 14.47 -11.57 2.01
CA LEU A 314 14.07 -11.91 3.37
C LEU A 314 13.40 -10.72 4.07
N LEU A 315 13.98 -9.53 3.98
CA LEU A 315 13.34 -8.33 4.53
C LEU A 315 12.00 -8.06 3.84
N GLU A 316 11.89 -8.30 2.53
CA GLU A 316 10.63 -8.18 1.81
C GLU A 316 9.58 -9.16 2.33
N ASN A 317 9.94 -10.41 2.56
CA ASN A 317 9.06 -11.43 3.12
C ASN A 317 8.62 -11.08 4.56
N VAL A 318 9.52 -10.54 5.37
CA VAL A 318 9.19 -10.01 6.71
C VAL A 318 8.14 -8.90 6.61
N ILE A 319 8.32 -7.92 5.72
CA ILE A 319 7.35 -6.83 5.51
C ILE A 319 6.00 -7.38 5.01
N LYS A 320 6.02 -8.34 4.08
CA LYS A 320 4.79 -9.02 3.61
C LYS A 320 4.04 -9.72 4.74
N GLU A 321 4.78 -10.37 5.64
CA GLU A 321 4.18 -11.06 6.79
C GLU A 321 3.62 -10.06 7.81
N VAL A 322 4.30 -8.95 8.04
CA VAL A 322 3.76 -7.84 8.84
C VAL A 322 2.45 -7.32 8.22
N LEU A 323 2.42 -7.06 6.92
CA LEU A 323 1.22 -6.61 6.22
C LEU A 323 0.10 -7.65 6.21
N ARG A 324 0.40 -8.94 6.31
CA ARG A 324 -0.59 -10.01 6.48
C ARG A 324 -1.22 -9.96 7.88
N LEU A 325 -0.40 -9.85 8.92
CA LEU A 325 -0.85 -9.85 10.32
C LEU A 325 -1.41 -8.50 10.77
N HIS A 326 -0.81 -7.40 10.31
CA HIS A 326 -1.10 -6.02 10.72
C HIS A 326 -1.41 -5.12 9.51
N PRO A 327 -2.38 -5.49 8.63
CA PRO A 327 -2.70 -4.62 7.50
C PRO A 327 -3.23 -3.28 8.00
N PRO A 328 -2.70 -2.15 7.50
CA PRO A 328 -3.14 -0.82 7.94
C PRO A 328 -4.63 -0.55 7.68
N LEU A 329 -5.16 -1.07 6.56
CA LEU A 329 -6.57 -0.97 6.22
C LEU A 329 -7.22 -2.34 6.40
N ILE A 330 -7.98 -2.48 7.49
CA ILE A 330 -8.66 -3.75 7.82
C ILE A 330 -10.03 -3.91 7.16
N PHE A 331 -10.50 -2.85 6.49
CA PHE A 331 -11.87 -2.78 5.99
C PHE A 331 -11.94 -1.93 4.71
N LEU A 332 -12.26 -2.55 3.58
CA LEU A 332 -12.41 -1.89 2.28
C LEU A 332 -13.88 -1.95 1.87
N ILE A 333 -14.47 -0.79 1.51
CA ILE A 333 -15.91 -0.65 1.33
C ILE A 333 -16.23 -0.14 -0.07
N ARG A 334 -17.32 -0.64 -0.68
CA ARG A 334 -17.93 -0.11 -1.90
C ARG A 334 -19.44 -0.10 -1.78
N LYS A 335 -20.08 0.87 -2.41
CA LYS A 335 -21.53 0.92 -2.50
C LYS A 335 -22.01 0.14 -3.71
N VAL A 336 -23.04 -0.67 -3.53
CA VAL A 336 -23.70 -1.43 -4.60
C VAL A 336 -24.61 -0.49 -5.37
N MET A 337 -24.25 -0.21 -6.62
CA MET A 337 -25.00 0.68 -7.52
C MET A 337 -26.01 -0.09 -8.37
N GLN A 338 -25.70 -1.34 -8.70
CA GLN A 338 -26.57 -2.29 -9.39
C GLN A 338 -26.48 -3.62 -8.67
N ASP A 339 -27.50 -4.46 -8.76
CA ASP A 339 -27.51 -5.78 -8.12
C ASP A 339 -26.19 -6.53 -8.42
N PHE A 340 -25.53 -6.96 -7.34
CA PHE A 340 -24.23 -7.62 -7.40
C PHE A 340 -24.40 -9.11 -7.09
N HIS A 341 -23.95 -9.95 -8.01
CA HIS A 341 -24.06 -11.40 -7.91
C HIS A 341 -22.72 -12.02 -7.51
N PHE A 342 -22.76 -12.89 -6.52
CA PHE A 342 -21.62 -13.71 -6.13
C PHE A 342 -22.10 -15.12 -5.76
N LYS A 343 -21.68 -16.13 -6.52
CA LYS A 343 -22.17 -17.51 -6.41
C LYS A 343 -23.71 -17.52 -6.46
N ASP A 344 -24.34 -18.14 -5.48
CA ASP A 344 -25.81 -18.23 -5.36
C ASP A 344 -26.46 -16.98 -4.73
N TYR A 345 -25.70 -15.95 -4.43
CA TYR A 345 -26.17 -14.79 -3.68
C TYR A 345 -26.32 -13.54 -4.56
N THR A 346 -27.35 -12.77 -4.26
CA THR A 346 -27.58 -11.44 -4.85
C THR A 346 -27.58 -10.37 -3.76
N VAL A 347 -26.63 -9.44 -3.86
CA VAL A 347 -26.59 -8.23 -3.03
C VAL A 347 -27.30 -7.12 -3.77
N LYS A 348 -28.45 -6.70 -3.25
CA LYS A 348 -29.30 -5.67 -3.89
C LYS A 348 -28.65 -4.29 -3.85
N ALA A 349 -28.88 -3.50 -4.90
CA ALA A 349 -28.48 -2.10 -5.00
C ALA A 349 -28.86 -1.29 -3.77
N GLY A 350 -28.03 -0.30 -3.41
CA GLY A 350 -28.19 0.55 -2.24
C GLY A 350 -27.53 0.03 -0.96
N LYS A 351 -27.13 -1.25 -0.90
CA LYS A 351 -26.32 -1.79 0.20
C LYS A 351 -24.85 -1.43 0.04
N TYR A 352 -24.04 -1.76 1.04
CA TYR A 352 -22.59 -1.72 0.95
C TYR A 352 -22.02 -3.13 0.94
N VAL A 353 -21.01 -3.36 0.12
CA VAL A 353 -20.16 -4.55 0.16
C VAL A 353 -18.79 -4.15 0.70
N CYS A 354 -18.22 -5.00 1.50
CA CYS A 354 -16.89 -4.79 2.05
C CYS A 354 -16.07 -6.09 2.04
N THR A 355 -14.75 -5.93 2.00
CA THR A 355 -13.81 -7.01 2.27
C THR A 355 -12.82 -6.60 3.35
N SER A 356 -12.20 -7.58 3.98
CA SER A 356 -11.20 -7.36 5.03
C SER A 356 -9.91 -8.10 4.69
N PRO A 357 -8.81 -7.37 4.40
CA PRO A 357 -7.50 -8.00 4.28
C PRO A 357 -7.15 -8.82 5.53
N ARG A 358 -7.36 -8.25 6.72
CA ARG A 358 -7.01 -8.90 7.98
C ARG A 358 -7.72 -10.23 8.21
N VAL A 359 -8.98 -10.35 7.80
CA VAL A 359 -9.76 -11.60 7.87
C VAL A 359 -9.34 -12.57 6.77
N SER A 360 -9.22 -12.07 5.53
CA SER A 360 -8.83 -12.90 4.38
C SER A 360 -7.46 -13.51 4.54
N HIS A 361 -6.52 -12.79 5.15
CA HIS A 361 -5.16 -13.26 5.45
C HIS A 361 -5.06 -14.24 6.63
N ARG A 362 -6.18 -14.59 7.27
CA ARG A 362 -6.26 -15.55 8.37
C ARG A 362 -7.10 -16.77 8.06
N ILE A 363 -7.32 -17.01 6.79
CA ILE A 363 -7.99 -18.21 6.32
C ILE A 363 -6.98 -19.36 6.36
N GLU A 364 -7.21 -20.34 7.23
CA GLU A 364 -6.25 -21.42 7.54
C GLU A 364 -5.93 -22.30 6.33
N GLU A 365 -6.91 -22.49 5.44
CA GLU A 365 -6.75 -23.25 4.19
C GLU A 365 -5.80 -22.58 3.19
N ILE A 366 -5.50 -21.28 3.39
CA ILE A 366 -4.60 -20.50 2.54
C ILE A 366 -3.29 -20.23 3.26
N PHE A 367 -3.39 -19.81 4.52
CA PHE A 367 -2.27 -19.48 5.38
C PHE A 367 -2.30 -20.40 6.62
N PRO A 368 -1.71 -21.60 6.55
CA PRO A 368 -1.64 -22.51 7.69
C PRO A 368 -1.03 -21.86 8.93
N GLU A 369 -1.53 -22.19 10.12
CA GLU A 369 -1.14 -21.51 11.38
C GLU A 369 -1.23 -19.97 11.26
N PRO A 370 -2.42 -19.39 10.96
CA PRO A 370 -2.55 -18.02 10.47
C PRO A 370 -2.10 -16.94 11.47
N GLU A 371 -2.06 -17.23 12.76
CA GLU A 371 -1.56 -16.29 13.79
C GLU A 371 -0.03 -16.36 13.99
N LYS A 372 0.65 -17.37 13.42
CA LYS A 372 2.09 -17.47 13.48
C LYS A 372 2.73 -16.50 12.51
N PHE A 373 3.70 -15.72 13.00
CA PHE A 373 4.56 -14.88 12.17
C PHE A 373 5.60 -15.78 11.49
N ASP A 374 5.53 -15.88 10.17
CA ASP A 374 6.35 -16.82 9.40
C ASP A 374 6.67 -16.27 7.99
N PRO A 375 7.77 -15.53 7.84
CA PRO A 375 8.18 -14.97 6.53
C PRO A 375 8.49 -16.04 5.46
N GLU A 376 8.72 -17.30 5.86
CA GLU A 376 8.99 -18.40 4.92
C GLU A 376 7.77 -18.76 4.04
N ARG A 377 6.58 -18.27 4.37
CA ARG A 377 5.35 -18.44 3.57
C ARG A 377 5.50 -18.00 2.12
N TYR A 378 6.37 -17.01 1.87
CA TYR A 378 6.55 -16.35 0.58
C TYR A 378 7.75 -16.85 -0.20
N THR A 379 8.47 -17.86 0.32
CA THR A 379 9.58 -18.50 -0.40
C THR A 379 9.07 -19.32 -1.59
N GLU A 380 9.95 -19.57 -2.55
CA GLU A 380 9.62 -20.39 -3.74
C GLU A 380 9.08 -21.78 -3.38
N ALA A 381 9.46 -22.33 -2.23
CA ALA A 381 9.02 -23.63 -1.76
C ALA A 381 7.57 -23.65 -1.27
N ARG A 382 7.03 -22.53 -0.79
CA ARG A 382 5.69 -22.48 -0.16
C ARG A 382 4.68 -21.63 -0.93
N GLN A 383 5.03 -20.44 -1.34
CA GLN A 383 4.21 -19.54 -2.16
C GLN A 383 2.73 -19.43 -1.72
N GLU A 384 2.47 -19.28 -0.41
CA GLU A 384 1.11 -19.26 0.13
C GLU A 384 0.28 -18.07 -0.38
N ASP A 385 0.93 -17.04 -0.90
CA ASP A 385 0.31 -15.90 -1.57
C ASP A 385 0.12 -16.06 -3.10
N ALA A 386 0.50 -17.21 -3.68
CA ALA A 386 0.45 -17.42 -5.13
C ALA A 386 -0.97 -17.50 -5.69
N LYS A 387 -1.96 -17.91 -4.88
CA LYS A 387 -3.36 -17.89 -5.33
C LYS A 387 -3.82 -16.44 -5.51
N PRO A 388 -4.30 -16.04 -6.70
CA PRO A 388 -4.78 -14.68 -6.92
C PRO A 388 -5.78 -14.24 -5.85
N PHE A 389 -5.65 -13.00 -5.41
CA PHE A 389 -6.50 -12.38 -4.37
C PHE A 389 -6.50 -13.06 -2.98
N SER A 390 -5.55 -13.98 -2.70
CA SER A 390 -5.33 -14.52 -1.35
C SER A 390 -4.67 -13.49 -0.43
N TRP A 391 -3.66 -12.78 -0.95
CA TRP A 391 -2.93 -11.70 -0.27
C TRP A 391 -3.33 -10.34 -0.85
N ILE A 392 -4.06 -9.54 -0.09
CA ILE A 392 -4.71 -8.30 -0.54
C ILE A 392 -4.35 -7.08 0.31
N ALA A 393 -3.17 -7.04 0.92
CA ALA A 393 -2.74 -5.92 1.77
C ALA A 393 -2.73 -4.58 1.02
N PHE A 394 -2.44 -4.61 -0.29
CA PHE A 394 -2.51 -3.45 -1.19
C PHE A 394 -3.79 -3.41 -2.03
N GLY A 395 -4.83 -4.16 -1.64
CA GLY A 395 -6.06 -4.28 -2.43
C GLY A 395 -5.86 -5.12 -3.70
N GLY A 396 -6.68 -4.89 -4.72
CA GLY A 396 -6.65 -5.63 -5.99
C GLY A 396 -7.46 -4.96 -7.09
N GLY A 397 -7.36 -5.49 -8.31
CA GLY A 397 -8.07 -5.01 -9.50
C GLY A 397 -7.72 -3.56 -9.84
N LYS A 398 -8.67 -2.86 -10.48
CA LYS A 398 -8.52 -1.47 -10.92
C LYS A 398 -8.12 -0.50 -9.78
N HIS A 399 -8.55 -0.78 -8.56
CA HIS A 399 -8.30 0.06 -7.38
C HIS A 399 -7.17 -0.49 -6.47
N LYS A 400 -6.25 -1.30 -7.00
CA LYS A 400 -5.03 -1.69 -6.30
C LYS A 400 -4.23 -0.43 -5.94
N CYS A 401 -3.55 -0.46 -4.79
CA CYS A 401 -2.72 0.64 -4.34
C CYS A 401 -1.67 1.01 -5.41
N THR A 402 -1.73 2.23 -5.92
CA THR A 402 -0.77 2.75 -6.91
C THR A 402 0.61 2.97 -6.31
N GLY A 403 0.67 3.26 -4.99
CA GLY A 403 1.91 3.53 -4.26
C GLY A 403 2.60 2.28 -3.70
N ASN A 404 2.20 1.04 -4.05
CA ASN A 404 2.76 -0.17 -3.45
C ASN A 404 4.28 -0.29 -3.64
N ALA A 405 4.80 0.03 -4.83
CA ALA A 405 6.23 0.00 -5.12
C ALA A 405 7.00 1.04 -4.28
N PHE A 406 6.47 2.27 -4.18
CA PHE A 406 7.05 3.31 -3.33
C PHE A 406 7.01 2.93 -1.85
N ALA A 407 5.89 2.38 -1.36
CA ALA A 407 5.77 1.94 0.02
C ALA A 407 6.78 0.83 0.37
N MET A 408 6.94 -0.17 -0.49
CA MET A 408 7.93 -1.24 -0.28
C MET A 408 9.37 -0.73 -0.34
N LEU A 409 9.68 0.20 -1.26
CA LEU A 409 10.97 0.87 -1.31
C LEU A 409 11.25 1.64 -0.02
N GLN A 410 10.30 2.47 0.41
CA GLN A 410 10.41 3.30 1.62
C GLN A 410 10.59 2.44 2.87
N LEU A 411 9.77 1.38 3.03
CA LEU A 411 9.87 0.44 4.15
C LEU A 411 11.24 -0.25 4.18
N LYS A 412 11.69 -0.81 3.05
CA LYS A 412 12.99 -1.48 2.98
C LYS A 412 14.15 -0.52 3.26
N ALA A 413 14.12 0.69 2.72
CA ALA A 413 15.17 1.69 2.96
C ALA A 413 15.22 2.12 4.45
N ILE A 414 14.08 2.44 5.06
CA ILE A 414 13.98 2.82 6.48
C ILE A 414 14.53 1.70 7.36
N ILE A 415 14.01 0.48 7.20
CA ILE A 415 14.40 -0.66 8.04
C ILE A 415 15.86 -1.03 7.83
N ALA A 416 16.35 -1.06 6.59
CA ALA A 416 17.75 -1.38 6.30
C ALA A 416 18.72 -0.38 6.93
N VAL A 417 18.48 0.93 6.80
CA VAL A 417 19.35 1.96 7.40
C VAL A 417 19.33 1.87 8.93
N LEU A 418 18.16 1.73 9.54
CA LEU A 418 18.02 1.62 10.99
C LEU A 418 18.72 0.37 11.53
N LEU A 419 18.51 -0.80 10.93
CA LEU A 419 19.09 -2.06 11.40
C LEU A 419 20.59 -2.19 11.10
N ARG A 420 21.11 -1.46 10.13
CA ARG A 420 22.57 -1.37 9.94
C ARG A 420 23.27 -0.60 11.05
N ARG A 421 22.60 0.40 11.62
CA ARG A 421 23.18 1.28 12.64
C ARG A 421 22.85 0.85 14.06
N TYR A 422 21.66 0.28 14.28
CA TYR A 422 21.11 0.01 15.61
C TYR A 422 20.44 -1.36 15.69
N THR A 423 20.44 -1.92 16.90
CA THR A 423 19.55 -3.01 17.30
C THR A 423 18.40 -2.43 18.11
N PHE A 424 17.26 -3.10 18.12
CA PHE A 424 16.05 -2.67 18.82
C PHE A 424 15.56 -3.74 19.78
N GLU A 425 15.20 -3.35 20.98
CA GLU A 425 14.64 -4.19 22.03
C GLU A 425 13.31 -3.60 22.53
N LEU A 426 12.35 -4.46 22.85
CA LEU A 426 11.10 -4.03 23.47
C LEU A 426 11.35 -3.55 24.91
N THR A 427 10.76 -2.43 25.32
CA THR A 427 10.86 -1.92 26.70
C THR A 427 9.71 -2.38 27.57
N ASP A 428 8.55 -2.65 26.95
CA ASP A 428 7.35 -3.10 27.62
C ASP A 428 7.12 -4.61 27.39
N ALA A 429 6.18 -5.19 28.12
CA ALA A 429 5.77 -6.57 27.89
C ALA A 429 5.23 -6.77 26.46
N LYS A 430 5.47 -7.96 25.88
CA LYS A 430 5.11 -8.23 24.46
C LYS A 430 3.63 -8.00 24.16
N ASP A 431 2.74 -8.21 25.12
CA ASP A 431 1.28 -8.02 25.02
C ASP A 431 0.85 -6.56 25.09
N HIS A 432 1.72 -5.64 25.46
CA HIS A 432 1.48 -4.20 25.38
C HIS A 432 1.34 -3.73 23.92
N TYR A 433 2.15 -4.28 23.02
CA TYR A 433 2.16 -3.88 21.60
C TYR A 433 1.04 -4.59 20.85
N GLN A 434 -0.09 -3.92 20.71
CA GLN A 434 -1.29 -4.39 20.03
C GLN A 434 -1.73 -3.42 18.93
N ASP A 435 -2.63 -3.85 18.06
CA ASP A 435 -3.22 -2.99 17.04
C ASP A 435 -4.23 -2.03 17.67
N ASP A 436 -4.10 -0.74 17.37
CA ASP A 436 -5.08 0.29 17.70
C ASP A 436 -6.19 0.34 16.64
N PHE A 437 -7.34 -0.25 16.95
CA PHE A 437 -8.54 -0.21 16.10
C PHE A 437 -9.40 1.05 16.30
N THR A 438 -8.99 1.99 17.12
CA THR A 438 -9.71 3.27 17.31
C THR A 438 -9.42 4.24 16.17
N GLN A 439 -8.34 3.99 15.41
CA GLN A 439 -7.92 4.78 14.26
C GLN A 439 -8.46 4.19 12.96
N MET A 440 -8.65 5.04 11.96
CA MET A 440 -9.06 4.60 10.62
C MET A 440 -7.96 3.78 9.92
N VAL A 441 -6.71 4.15 10.13
CA VAL A 441 -5.51 3.40 9.72
C VAL A 441 -4.97 2.71 10.96
N VAL A 442 -5.02 1.38 10.98
CA VAL A 442 -4.57 0.58 12.13
C VAL A 442 -3.05 0.65 12.25
N GLN A 443 -2.57 0.92 13.44
CA GLN A 443 -1.15 1.05 13.80
C GLN A 443 -0.94 0.50 15.22
N PRO A 444 0.32 0.36 15.71
CA PRO A 444 0.53 -0.01 17.10
C PRO A 444 -0.10 0.97 18.07
N VAL A 445 -0.57 0.46 19.23
CA VAL A 445 -1.05 1.32 20.34
C VAL A 445 0.10 2.20 20.82
N SER A 446 -0.19 3.49 21.07
CA SER A 446 0.77 4.45 21.61
C SER A 446 0.63 4.53 23.15
N PRO A 447 1.74 4.73 23.89
CA PRO A 447 3.12 4.87 23.43
C PRO A 447 3.74 3.54 22.99
N CYS A 448 4.48 3.57 21.89
CA CYS A 448 5.13 2.42 21.30
C CYS A 448 6.64 2.46 21.57
N ARG A 449 7.06 2.24 22.82
CA ARG A 449 8.45 2.44 23.27
C ARG A 449 9.35 1.27 22.92
N VAL A 450 10.55 1.60 22.42
CA VAL A 450 11.63 0.64 22.19
C VAL A 450 12.95 1.24 22.63
N ARG A 451 13.89 0.37 23.03
CA ARG A 451 15.28 0.74 23.28
C ARG A 451 16.10 0.43 22.05
N TYR A 452 16.92 1.38 21.63
CA TYR A 452 17.92 1.18 20.59
C TYR A 452 19.31 1.11 21.19
N ARG A 453 20.20 0.34 20.53
CA ARG A 453 21.64 0.28 20.81
C ARG A 453 22.40 0.30 19.48
N LYS A 454 23.46 1.09 19.42
CA LYS A 454 24.34 1.14 18.26
C LYS A 454 24.97 -0.23 18.02
N ARG A 455 24.93 -0.70 16.78
CA ARG A 455 25.61 -1.94 16.40
C ARG A 455 27.12 -1.71 16.37
N GLN A 456 27.87 -2.64 16.94
CA GLN A 456 29.29 -2.76 16.65
C GLN A 456 29.36 -3.47 15.29
N THR A 457 29.83 -2.76 14.26
CA THR A 457 30.15 -3.37 12.97
C THR A 457 31.22 -4.41 13.22
N MET A 458 31.01 -5.65 12.74
CA MET A 458 32.02 -6.68 12.78
C MET A 458 33.17 -6.27 11.84
N SER A 459 34.16 -5.54 12.39
CA SER A 459 35.47 -5.45 11.78
C SER A 459 36.18 -6.78 12.02
N ASP A 460 36.55 -7.43 10.93
CA ASP A 460 37.60 -8.44 10.83
C ASP A 460 37.48 -9.73 11.68
N THR A 461 36.50 -10.57 11.43
CA THR A 461 36.67 -12.02 11.57
C THR A 461 35.69 -12.78 10.71
N ALA A 462 35.88 -12.88 9.41
CA ALA A 462 35.41 -14.00 8.59
C ALA A 462 35.95 -13.88 7.15
N THR A 463 37.20 -14.21 6.97
CA THR A 463 37.66 -14.71 5.69
C THR A 463 37.20 -16.17 5.57
N GLN A 464 36.64 -16.51 4.42
CA GLN A 464 36.27 -17.85 3.95
C GLN A 464 34.89 -18.40 4.37
N ALA A 465 33.90 -18.06 3.57
CA ALA A 465 32.86 -19.02 3.21
C ALA A 465 32.72 -18.99 1.68
N SER A 466 33.04 -20.14 1.09
CA SER A 466 33.12 -20.41 -0.33
C SER A 466 31.85 -20.05 -1.09
N GLU A 467 32.06 -19.48 -2.26
CA GLU A 467 31.10 -19.46 -3.36
C GLU A 467 30.62 -20.87 -3.68
N ALA A 468 29.45 -21.23 -3.18
CA ALA A 468 28.67 -22.32 -3.74
C ALA A 468 27.68 -21.70 -4.73
N GLY A 469 28.16 -21.46 -5.94
CA GLY A 469 27.30 -21.19 -7.08
C GLY A 469 26.40 -22.39 -7.31
N THR A 470 25.13 -22.27 -6.95
CA THR A 470 24.10 -23.18 -7.46
C THR A 470 23.98 -22.91 -8.95
N ALA A 471 24.55 -23.80 -9.76
CA ALA A 471 24.30 -23.82 -11.19
C ALA A 471 22.78 -24.01 -11.40
N GLU A 472 22.11 -22.95 -11.81
CA GLU A 472 20.73 -23.05 -12.31
C GLU A 472 20.71 -24.05 -13.47
N LYS A 473 19.88 -25.08 -13.36
CA LYS A 473 19.61 -26.01 -14.45
C LYS A 473 19.10 -25.21 -15.64
N THR A 474 19.80 -25.27 -16.75
CA THR A 474 19.36 -24.69 -18.02
C THR A 474 17.97 -25.25 -18.35
N PRO A 475 16.96 -24.41 -18.54
CA PRO A 475 15.60 -24.87 -18.87
C PRO A 475 15.61 -25.61 -20.21
N THR A 476 14.97 -26.75 -20.28
CA THR A 476 14.74 -27.47 -21.53
C THR A 476 13.49 -26.90 -22.20
N GLY A 477 13.67 -26.16 -23.28
CA GLY A 477 12.60 -25.58 -24.10
C GLY A 477 13.23 -24.74 -25.21
N GLU A 478 12.47 -24.51 -26.29
CA GLU A 478 12.96 -23.68 -27.43
C GLU A 478 12.55 -22.21 -27.32
N SER A 479 11.51 -21.90 -26.56
CA SER A 479 10.99 -20.54 -26.34
C SER A 479 10.14 -20.48 -25.07
N PHE A 480 9.78 -19.25 -24.67
CA PHE A 480 8.83 -19.01 -23.59
C PHE A 480 7.74 -18.04 -24.05
N ARG A 481 6.64 -17.98 -23.29
CA ARG A 481 5.53 -17.06 -23.54
C ARG A 481 5.43 -16.06 -22.40
N ILE A 482 5.19 -14.80 -22.77
CA ILE A 482 4.88 -13.71 -21.83
C ILE A 482 3.36 -13.55 -21.75
N VAL A 483 2.81 -13.62 -20.55
CA VAL A 483 1.40 -13.41 -20.26
C VAL A 483 1.23 -12.19 -19.39
N ILE A 484 0.38 -11.24 -19.78
CA ILE A 484 0.12 -10.00 -19.05
C ILE A 484 -1.32 -9.98 -18.57
N ASP A 485 -1.52 -9.83 -17.27
CA ASP A 485 -2.81 -9.43 -16.72
C ASP A 485 -2.96 -7.91 -16.85
N ARG A 486 -3.75 -7.50 -17.84
CA ARG A 486 -3.96 -6.07 -18.15
C ARG A 486 -4.71 -5.32 -17.06
N GLU A 487 -5.51 -6.00 -16.25
CA GLU A 487 -6.24 -5.39 -15.14
C GLU A 487 -5.35 -5.14 -13.93
N LEU A 488 -4.27 -5.91 -13.77
CA LEU A 488 -3.28 -5.71 -12.72
C LEU A 488 -2.18 -4.73 -13.15
N CYS A 489 -1.96 -4.53 -14.44
CA CYS A 489 -0.90 -3.65 -14.93
C CYS A 489 -1.25 -2.18 -14.66
N GLN A 490 -0.38 -1.48 -13.93
CA GLN A 490 -0.51 -0.06 -13.59
C GLN A 490 0.55 0.83 -14.27
N GLY A 491 1.30 0.30 -15.25
CA GLY A 491 2.26 1.11 -16.03
C GLY A 491 3.49 1.60 -15.26
N HIS A 492 3.95 0.88 -14.25
CA HIS A 492 5.15 1.24 -13.47
C HIS A 492 6.46 1.25 -14.27
N ALA A 493 6.45 0.71 -15.47
CA ALA A 493 7.58 0.62 -16.41
C ALA A 493 8.81 -0.17 -15.90
N THR A 494 8.73 -0.86 -14.77
CA THR A 494 9.82 -1.70 -14.25
C THR A 494 10.20 -2.80 -15.24
N CYS A 495 9.23 -3.42 -15.90
CA CYS A 495 9.47 -4.43 -16.94
C CYS A 495 10.27 -3.88 -18.13
N MET A 496 10.02 -2.65 -18.54
CA MET A 496 10.78 -1.97 -19.60
C MET A 496 12.22 -1.68 -19.13
N SER A 497 12.43 -1.35 -17.87
CA SER A 497 13.77 -1.15 -17.32
C SER A 497 14.58 -2.46 -17.21
N GLU A 498 13.92 -3.60 -16.94
CA GLU A 498 14.58 -4.90 -16.79
C GLU A 498 14.83 -5.60 -18.13
N ALA A 499 13.89 -5.46 -19.07
CA ALA A 499 13.91 -6.14 -20.37
C ALA A 499 13.36 -5.23 -21.48
N PRO A 500 14.09 -4.16 -21.86
CA PRO A 500 13.63 -3.21 -22.87
C PRO A 500 13.43 -3.84 -24.25
N GLU A 501 14.06 -4.99 -24.51
CA GLU A 501 13.87 -5.76 -25.75
C GLU A 501 12.52 -6.49 -25.81
N LEU A 502 11.87 -6.68 -24.64
CA LEU A 502 10.61 -7.41 -24.52
C LEU A 502 9.42 -6.51 -24.20
N PHE A 503 9.67 -5.37 -23.57
CA PHE A 503 8.61 -4.51 -23.03
C PHE A 503 8.83 -3.04 -23.37
N GLN A 504 7.75 -2.37 -23.74
CA GLN A 504 7.68 -0.93 -23.90
C GLN A 504 6.48 -0.40 -23.12
N VAL A 505 6.65 0.68 -22.36
CA VAL A 505 5.57 1.39 -21.67
C VAL A 505 5.58 2.82 -22.16
N ASP A 506 4.45 3.27 -22.70
CA ASP A 506 4.29 4.64 -23.20
C ASP A 506 4.10 5.65 -22.04
N ASP A 507 3.99 6.93 -22.39
CA ASP A 507 3.81 8.02 -21.40
C ASP A 507 2.46 7.92 -20.67
N ASP A 508 1.47 7.29 -21.27
CA ASP A 508 0.16 7.03 -20.66
C ASP A 508 0.17 5.78 -19.75
N GLY A 509 1.28 5.05 -19.68
CA GLY A 509 1.43 3.84 -18.87
C GLY A 509 0.92 2.57 -19.53
N ASN A 510 0.65 2.58 -20.83
CA ASN A 510 0.21 1.39 -21.54
C ASN A 510 1.40 0.50 -21.87
N LEU A 511 1.34 -0.76 -21.42
CA LEU A 511 2.37 -1.76 -21.66
C LEU A 511 2.16 -2.43 -23.01
N THR A 512 3.20 -2.43 -23.85
CA THR A 512 3.30 -3.20 -25.09
C THR A 512 4.34 -4.31 -24.90
N VAL A 513 3.98 -5.55 -25.24
CA VAL A 513 4.91 -6.68 -25.33
C VAL A 513 5.47 -6.69 -26.76
N LEU A 514 6.77 -6.47 -26.89
CA LEU A 514 7.43 -6.37 -28.20
C LEU A 514 7.64 -7.74 -28.85
N GLN A 515 7.79 -8.80 -28.04
CA GLN A 515 7.96 -10.18 -28.48
C GLN A 515 7.12 -11.09 -27.58
N GLU A 516 6.04 -11.68 -28.11
CA GLU A 516 5.15 -12.55 -27.34
C GLU A 516 5.76 -13.94 -27.02
N ASN A 517 6.65 -14.42 -27.87
CA ASN A 517 7.31 -15.72 -27.76
C ASN A 517 8.83 -15.55 -28.00
N PRO A 518 9.54 -14.92 -27.06
CA PRO A 518 10.97 -14.67 -27.22
C PRO A 518 11.81 -15.95 -27.09
N ALA A 519 13.03 -15.91 -27.61
CA ALA A 519 14.01 -16.98 -27.48
C ALA A 519 14.54 -17.06 -26.04
N LEU A 520 15.11 -18.21 -25.67
CA LEU A 520 15.56 -18.50 -24.29
C LEU A 520 16.72 -17.60 -23.80
N ASP A 521 17.46 -16.97 -24.69
CA ASP A 521 18.53 -16.02 -24.32
C ASP A 521 18.00 -14.80 -23.56
N LEU A 522 16.71 -14.45 -23.75
CA LEU A 522 16.02 -13.37 -23.04
C LEU A 522 15.27 -13.84 -21.79
N LEU A 523 15.28 -15.15 -21.48
CA LEU A 523 14.51 -15.71 -20.37
C LEU A 523 14.88 -15.08 -19.01
N ASN A 524 16.18 -14.88 -18.74
CA ASN A 524 16.62 -14.29 -17.48
C ASN A 524 16.10 -12.85 -17.34
N LYS A 525 16.14 -12.05 -18.38
CA LYS A 525 15.57 -10.68 -18.38
C LYS A 525 14.05 -10.69 -18.19
N ALA A 526 13.36 -11.62 -18.86
CA ALA A 526 11.92 -11.78 -18.70
C ALA A 526 11.54 -12.18 -17.27
N LYS A 527 12.29 -13.09 -16.65
CA LYS A 527 12.12 -13.47 -15.23
C LYS A 527 12.42 -12.31 -14.27
N GLN A 528 13.39 -11.46 -14.58
CA GLN A 528 13.63 -10.23 -13.81
C GLN A 528 12.43 -9.29 -13.90
N ALA A 529 11.88 -9.09 -15.09
CA ALA A 529 10.68 -8.28 -15.29
C ALA A 529 9.45 -8.86 -14.54
N GLU A 530 9.26 -10.18 -14.54
CA GLU A 530 8.23 -10.86 -13.74
C GLU A 530 8.46 -10.65 -12.25
N LYS A 531 9.68 -10.92 -11.77
CA LYS A 531 10.07 -10.83 -10.35
C LYS A 531 9.85 -9.42 -9.79
N TYR A 532 10.26 -8.40 -10.54
CA TYR A 532 10.22 -7.02 -10.06
C TYR A 532 8.95 -6.25 -10.47
N CYS A 533 7.99 -6.90 -11.12
CA CYS A 533 6.70 -6.28 -11.42
C CYS A 533 5.93 -5.98 -10.13
N PRO A 534 5.72 -4.70 -9.75
CA PRO A 534 5.12 -4.36 -8.45
C PRO A 534 3.68 -4.86 -8.30
N THR A 535 3.00 -5.05 -9.42
CA THR A 535 1.61 -5.49 -9.44
C THR A 535 1.46 -6.97 -9.74
N GLN A 536 2.58 -7.68 -10.01
CA GLN A 536 2.60 -9.08 -10.43
C GLN A 536 1.74 -9.36 -11.69
N ALA A 537 1.67 -8.36 -12.56
CA ALA A 537 0.89 -8.42 -13.80
C ALA A 537 1.55 -9.30 -14.89
N ILE A 538 2.82 -9.68 -14.72
CA ILE A 538 3.61 -10.43 -15.70
C ILE A 538 3.76 -11.87 -15.23
N LYS A 539 3.58 -12.83 -16.15
CA LYS A 539 3.85 -14.25 -15.94
C LYS A 539 4.64 -14.81 -17.12
N ILE A 540 5.68 -15.59 -16.80
CA ILE A 540 6.53 -16.26 -17.79
C ILE A 540 6.20 -17.74 -17.81
N GLN A 541 5.84 -18.26 -18.98
CA GLN A 541 5.49 -19.66 -19.19
C GLN A 541 6.47 -20.27 -20.19
N LEU A 542 7.22 -21.30 -19.76
CA LEU A 542 8.06 -22.10 -20.64
C LEU A 542 7.17 -22.92 -21.59
N LYS A 543 7.59 -23.01 -22.86
CA LYS A 543 6.92 -23.84 -23.86
C LYS A 543 7.56 -25.20 -23.98
#